data_b027092e7f4962058feb2dfdf1a73e1f
#
_entry.id   b027092e7f4962058feb2dfdf1a73e1f
#
_cell.length_a   1.000
_cell.length_b   1.000
_cell.length_c   1.000
_cell.angle_alpha   90.00
_cell.angle_beta   90.00
_cell.angle_gamma   90.00
#
_symmetry.space_group_name_H-M   'P 1'
#
loop_
_entity.id
_entity.type
_entity.pdbx_description
1 polymer ?
#
loop_
_entity_poly.entity_id
_entity_poly.type
_entity_poly.pdbx_seq_one_letter_code
_entity_poly.pdbx_strand_id
1 'polypeptide(L)'
;MTTIFETLHEIGAAREEDREVYSEGTRDRDDVTVYRDRRSGVIYIDGFYGGDEVYEEGGYREKNLAKSGSRDYEIARDAERRATAYRPFVCGRTIVDFGCGDGSFLRKVQDETLSLCGVELQRDYVEALNRDGIRCHTSLEALENGSLDTAVSFHVLEHLPEPLPVLGALRRVLKPGGTAVIEVPHANDFLLRDLSCEAFKGFTLWSQHLVLHTRDSLRRLLAAAGFEAIAIEGVQRYPLSNHLTWLSSARPGGHKSALAALDTADLTNAYEAALNRIDATDTLVAIARNPA
;
A
#
# COMPACT_ATOMS: atom_id res chain seq x y z
N MET A 1 11.96 19.32 6.59
CA MET A 1 11.13 18.14 6.27
C MET A 1 10.58 18.38 4.87
N THR A 2 10.95 17.55 3.92
CA THR A 2 10.45 17.63 2.55
C THR A 2 8.99 17.19 2.57
N THR A 3 8.07 17.91 1.90
CA THR A 3 6.67 17.50 1.82
C THR A 3 6.49 16.43 0.74
N ILE A 4 5.37 15.72 0.79
CA ILE A 4 5.05 14.74 -0.27
C ILE A 4 4.90 15.43 -1.64
N PHE A 5 4.39 16.68 -1.66
CA PHE A 5 4.31 17.46 -2.89
C PHE A 5 5.70 17.77 -3.46
N GLU A 6 6.65 18.20 -2.61
CA GLU A 6 8.03 18.47 -3.04
C GLU A 6 8.68 17.21 -3.62
N THR A 7 8.48 16.05 -2.99
CA THR A 7 8.93 14.76 -3.54
C THR A 7 8.30 14.47 -4.90
N LEU A 8 6.96 14.61 -5.03
CA LEU A 8 6.25 14.38 -6.29
C LEU A 8 6.66 15.37 -7.37
N HIS A 9 6.97 16.61 -7.00
CA HIS A 9 7.47 17.64 -7.92
C HIS A 9 8.88 17.34 -8.41
N GLU A 10 9.79 16.96 -7.51
CA GLU A 10 11.18 16.59 -7.84
C GLU A 10 11.24 15.43 -8.83
N ILE A 11 10.42 14.40 -8.63
CA ILE A 11 10.36 13.26 -9.55
C ILE A 11 9.51 13.53 -10.82
N GLY A 12 8.98 14.74 -10.97
CA GLY A 12 8.17 15.17 -12.13
C GLY A 12 6.79 14.51 -12.18
N ALA A 13 6.27 13.99 -11.06
CA ALA A 13 4.96 13.38 -10.96
C ALA A 13 3.84 14.38 -10.66
N ALA A 14 4.15 15.54 -10.05
CA ALA A 14 3.20 16.63 -9.84
C ALA A 14 3.83 17.99 -10.19
N ARG A 15 2.97 18.97 -10.53
CA ARG A 15 3.37 20.35 -10.82
C ARG A 15 2.40 21.33 -10.20
N GLU A 16 2.89 22.51 -9.81
CA GLU A 16 2.05 23.57 -9.23
C GLU A 16 0.94 24.02 -10.19
N GLU A 17 1.27 24.19 -11.48
CA GLU A 17 0.31 24.61 -12.50
C GLU A 17 -0.77 23.57 -12.83
N ASP A 18 -0.56 22.30 -12.49
CA ASP A 18 -1.49 21.20 -12.71
C ASP A 18 -2.26 20.80 -11.43
N ARG A 19 -1.98 21.49 -10.31
CA ARG A 19 -2.58 21.23 -9.02
C ARG A 19 -4.03 21.69 -8.97
N GLU A 20 -4.92 20.82 -8.54
CA GLU A 20 -6.34 21.13 -8.28
C GLU A 20 -6.78 20.58 -6.92
N VAL A 21 -7.72 21.25 -6.28
CA VAL A 21 -8.38 20.74 -5.07
C VAL A 21 -9.28 19.57 -5.47
N TYR A 22 -8.96 18.38 -4.96
CA TYR A 22 -9.74 17.18 -5.20
C TYR A 22 -10.81 16.94 -4.13
N SER A 23 -10.49 17.32 -2.87
CA SER A 23 -11.42 17.28 -1.74
C SER A 23 -11.00 18.31 -0.71
N GLU A 24 -11.98 19.01 -0.11
CA GLU A 24 -11.79 20.00 0.95
C GLU A 24 -11.49 19.33 2.33
N GLY A 25 -11.70 18.01 2.43
CA GLY A 25 -11.47 17.25 3.66
C GLY A 25 -11.22 15.77 3.38
N THR A 26 -10.92 15.03 4.46
CA THR A 26 -10.76 13.58 4.48
C THR A 26 -11.82 12.93 5.37
N ARG A 27 -11.95 11.61 5.37
CA ARG A 27 -12.93 10.87 6.20
C ARG A 27 -12.84 11.13 7.71
N ASP A 28 -11.70 11.62 8.17
CA ASP A 28 -11.36 11.80 9.58
C ASP A 28 -11.01 13.24 9.95
N ARG A 29 -10.84 14.14 8.95
CA ARG A 29 -10.44 15.53 9.16
C ARG A 29 -11.07 16.45 8.11
N ASP A 30 -11.69 17.53 8.57
CA ASP A 30 -12.29 18.57 7.70
C ASP A 30 -11.30 19.70 7.36
N ASP A 31 -10.13 19.72 8.00
CA ASP A 31 -9.10 20.76 7.87
C ASP A 31 -7.88 20.32 7.03
N VAL A 32 -8.00 19.18 6.33
CA VAL A 32 -6.93 18.63 5.49
C VAL A 32 -7.39 18.58 4.03
N THR A 33 -6.82 19.45 3.21
CA THR A 33 -7.12 19.49 1.77
C THR A 33 -6.39 18.40 1.03
N VAL A 34 -7.11 17.68 0.17
CA VAL A 34 -6.57 16.68 -0.75
C VAL A 34 -6.47 17.29 -2.14
N TYR A 35 -5.32 17.13 -2.78
CA TYR A 35 -5.04 17.64 -4.11
C TYR A 35 -4.93 16.52 -5.13
N ARG A 36 -5.12 16.86 -6.40
CA ARG A 36 -4.84 16.01 -7.55
C ARG A 36 -4.04 16.79 -8.57
N ASP A 37 -3.05 16.15 -9.15
CA ASP A 37 -2.39 16.67 -10.35
C ASP A 37 -3.20 16.29 -11.59
N ARG A 38 -3.66 17.27 -12.36
CA ARG A 38 -4.54 17.06 -13.53
C ARG A 38 -3.90 16.25 -14.64
N ARG A 39 -2.57 16.31 -14.76
CA ARG A 39 -1.82 15.65 -15.84
C ARG A 39 -1.48 14.20 -15.52
N SER A 40 -0.97 13.95 -14.31
CA SER A 40 -0.54 12.61 -13.90
C SER A 40 -1.65 11.81 -13.22
N GLY A 41 -2.66 12.50 -12.68
CA GLY A 41 -3.74 11.90 -11.90
C GLY A 41 -3.34 11.52 -10.47
N VAL A 42 -2.09 11.73 -10.04
CA VAL A 42 -1.68 11.44 -8.66
C VAL A 42 -2.49 12.28 -7.67
N ILE A 43 -2.98 11.64 -6.61
CA ILE A 43 -3.75 12.29 -5.54
C ILE A 43 -2.87 12.35 -4.31
N TYR A 44 -2.82 13.52 -3.63
CA TYR A 44 -1.92 13.70 -2.50
C TYR A 44 -2.43 14.74 -1.49
N ILE A 45 -1.93 14.63 -0.27
CA ILE A 45 -2.11 15.61 0.80
C ILE A 45 -0.81 16.39 0.96
N ASP A 46 -0.90 17.72 0.99
CA ASP A 46 0.27 18.57 1.18
C ASP A 46 0.16 19.37 2.48
N GLY A 47 1.29 19.55 3.16
CA GLY A 47 1.36 20.34 4.40
C GLY A 47 0.76 19.68 5.64
N PHE A 48 0.41 18.37 5.58
CA PHE A 48 -0.07 17.61 6.72
C PHE A 48 0.70 16.31 6.89
N TYR A 49 1.06 16.01 8.14
CA TYR A 49 1.55 14.72 8.58
C TYR A 49 1.17 14.51 10.06
N GLY A 50 0.59 13.36 10.36
CA GLY A 50 0.09 13.04 11.71
C GLY A 50 1.17 12.78 12.77
N GLY A 51 2.45 12.68 12.35
CA GLY A 51 3.59 12.37 13.22
C GLY A 51 3.83 10.86 13.40
N ASP A 52 5.08 10.49 13.67
CA ASP A 52 5.51 9.10 13.89
C ASP A 52 4.84 8.50 15.14
N GLU A 53 4.59 9.31 16.17
CA GLU A 53 3.93 8.90 17.42
C GLU A 53 2.57 8.23 17.17
N VAL A 54 1.80 8.71 16.16
CA VAL A 54 0.49 8.12 15.80
C VAL A 54 0.64 6.67 15.32
N TYR A 55 1.77 6.35 14.70
CA TYR A 55 2.08 4.99 14.23
C TYR A 55 2.69 4.14 15.34
N GLU A 56 3.60 4.68 16.14
CA GLU A 56 4.26 3.98 17.26
C GLU A 56 3.28 3.52 18.33
N GLU A 57 2.28 4.36 18.66
CA GLU A 57 1.24 4.07 19.66
C GLU A 57 0.03 3.31 19.10
N GLY A 58 -0.02 3.07 17.78
CA GLY A 58 -1.16 2.39 17.14
C GLY A 58 -2.47 3.16 17.13
N GLY A 59 -2.46 4.43 17.53
CA GLY A 59 -3.65 5.29 17.67
C GLY A 59 -4.44 5.48 16.37
N TYR A 60 -3.80 5.32 15.20
CA TYR A 60 -4.47 5.34 13.90
C TYR A 60 -5.37 4.10 13.68
N ARG A 61 -5.06 2.97 14.36
CA ARG A 61 -5.82 1.72 14.25
C ARG A 61 -7.02 1.70 15.18
N GLU A 62 -6.90 2.23 16.40
CA GLU A 62 -8.00 2.26 17.39
C GLU A 62 -9.19 3.08 16.89
N LYS A 63 -8.96 4.23 16.26
CA LYS A 63 -10.02 5.06 15.65
C LYS A 63 -10.76 4.34 14.52
N ASN A 64 -10.13 3.36 13.86
CA ASN A 64 -10.72 2.57 12.78
C ASN A 64 -11.41 1.30 13.28
N LEU A 65 -10.95 0.67 14.38
CA LEU A 65 -11.54 -0.54 14.97
C LEU A 65 -12.99 -0.32 15.43
N ALA A 66 -13.33 0.87 15.89
CA ALA A 66 -14.70 1.22 16.31
C ALA A 66 -15.73 1.20 15.16
N LYS A 67 -15.29 1.15 13.90
CA LYS A 67 -16.13 1.22 12.69
C LYS A 67 -16.15 -0.04 11.82
N SER A 68 -15.27 -1.03 12.04
CA SER A 68 -15.25 -2.25 11.21
C SER A 68 -14.94 -3.51 12.01
N GLY A 69 -15.94 -4.27 12.39
CA GLY A 69 -15.81 -5.66 12.91
C GLY A 69 -15.38 -6.67 11.85
N SER A 70 -14.53 -6.28 10.88
CA SER A 70 -14.22 -7.03 9.67
C SER A 70 -12.73 -7.04 9.31
N ARG A 71 -11.89 -6.35 10.07
CA ARG A 71 -10.49 -6.16 9.73
C ARG A 71 -9.70 -7.47 9.73
N ASP A 72 -9.93 -8.37 10.67
CA ASP A 72 -9.21 -9.63 10.76
C ASP A 72 -9.43 -10.52 9.52
N TYR A 73 -10.66 -10.51 8.99
CA TYR A 73 -10.97 -11.22 7.75
C TYR A 73 -10.22 -10.64 6.54
N GLU A 74 -10.17 -9.31 6.42
CA GLU A 74 -9.49 -8.62 5.32
C GLU A 74 -7.97 -8.84 5.41
N ILE A 75 -7.39 -8.74 6.61
CA ILE A 75 -5.97 -9.03 6.86
C ILE A 75 -5.63 -10.47 6.46
N ALA A 76 -6.41 -11.45 6.91
CA ALA A 76 -6.16 -12.86 6.60
C ALA A 76 -6.29 -13.14 5.09
N ARG A 77 -7.28 -12.54 4.41
CA ARG A 77 -7.48 -12.68 2.97
C ARG A 77 -6.33 -12.05 2.17
N ASP A 78 -5.90 -10.84 2.57
CA ASP A 78 -4.76 -10.20 1.93
C ASP A 78 -3.46 -10.97 2.15
N ALA A 79 -3.22 -11.49 3.34
CA ALA A 79 -2.05 -12.32 3.63
C ALA A 79 -2.01 -13.58 2.74
N GLU A 80 -3.15 -14.26 2.57
CA GLU A 80 -3.28 -15.44 1.69
C GLU A 80 -3.05 -15.10 0.22
N ARG A 81 -3.68 -14.02 -0.27
CA ARG A 81 -3.50 -13.51 -1.64
C ARG A 81 -2.03 -13.20 -1.91
N ARG A 82 -1.38 -12.46 -1.01
CA ARG A 82 0.02 -12.05 -1.13
C ARG A 82 0.97 -13.25 -1.07
N ALA A 83 0.74 -14.19 -0.15
CA ALA A 83 1.54 -15.40 -0.06
C ALA A 83 1.49 -16.22 -1.35
N THR A 84 0.31 -16.32 -1.96
CA THR A 84 0.12 -17.02 -3.25
C THR A 84 0.75 -16.24 -4.41
N ALA A 85 0.41 -14.95 -4.56
CA ALA A 85 0.84 -14.13 -5.70
C ALA A 85 2.35 -13.89 -5.72
N TYR A 86 2.97 -13.67 -4.54
CA TYR A 86 4.38 -13.31 -4.44
C TYR A 86 5.28 -14.49 -4.06
N ARG A 87 4.75 -15.70 -4.02
CA ARG A 87 5.52 -16.92 -3.76
C ARG A 87 6.81 -17.04 -4.60
N PRO A 88 6.84 -16.68 -5.90
CA PRO A 88 8.07 -16.72 -6.71
C PRO A 88 9.20 -15.81 -6.20
N PHE A 89 8.86 -14.78 -5.43
CA PHE A 89 9.82 -13.81 -4.89
C PHE A 89 10.23 -14.11 -3.44
N VAL A 90 9.51 -14.99 -2.73
CA VAL A 90 9.76 -15.27 -1.31
C VAL A 90 10.20 -16.70 -1.03
N CYS A 91 9.77 -17.68 -1.85
CA CYS A 91 10.10 -19.08 -1.66
C CYS A 91 11.61 -19.33 -1.79
N GLY A 92 12.24 -19.91 -0.75
CA GLY A 92 13.67 -20.18 -0.69
C GLY A 92 14.54 -18.91 -0.63
N ARG A 93 13.97 -17.76 -0.21
CA ARG A 93 14.66 -16.46 -0.15
C ARG A 93 14.82 -15.97 1.28
N THR A 94 15.80 -15.09 1.49
CA THR A 94 15.93 -14.28 2.71
C THR A 94 15.15 -12.99 2.50
N ILE A 95 14.11 -12.76 3.31
CA ILE A 95 13.17 -11.67 3.07
C ILE A 95 13.02 -10.73 4.26
N VAL A 96 12.62 -9.48 3.99
CA VAL A 96 12.07 -8.55 4.97
C VAL A 96 10.67 -8.10 4.54
N ASP A 97 9.75 -8.01 5.51
CA ASP A 97 8.46 -7.33 5.36
C ASP A 97 8.53 -5.97 6.08
N PHE A 98 8.57 -4.89 5.31
CA PHE A 98 8.65 -3.53 5.82
C PHE A 98 7.25 -2.97 6.06
N GLY A 99 6.96 -2.63 7.32
CA GLY A 99 5.61 -2.30 7.81
C GLY A 99 4.76 -3.55 7.99
N CYS A 100 5.35 -4.61 8.58
CA CYS A 100 4.74 -5.94 8.62
C CYS A 100 3.48 -6.04 9.50
N GLY A 101 3.18 -5.02 10.30
CA GLY A 101 2.03 -5.00 11.19
C GLY A 101 2.05 -6.18 12.17
N ASP A 102 0.93 -6.91 12.22
CA ASP A 102 0.77 -8.10 13.06
C ASP A 102 1.53 -9.35 12.55
N GLY A 103 2.22 -9.23 11.41
CA GLY A 103 3.00 -10.30 10.79
C GLY A 103 2.17 -11.38 10.09
N SER A 104 0.91 -11.11 9.76
CA SER A 104 0.03 -12.09 9.11
C SER A 104 0.61 -12.64 7.80
N PHE A 105 1.28 -11.81 6.99
CA PHE A 105 1.98 -12.28 5.79
C PHE A 105 3.21 -13.15 6.14
N LEU A 106 4.04 -12.69 7.08
CA LEU A 106 5.23 -13.42 7.52
C LEU A 106 4.89 -14.83 8.01
N ARG A 107 3.81 -14.97 8.81
CA ARG A 107 3.31 -16.25 9.31
C ARG A 107 2.87 -17.20 8.19
N LYS A 108 2.38 -16.65 7.06
CA LYS A 108 1.95 -17.45 5.91
C LYS A 108 3.11 -18.01 5.10
N VAL A 109 4.24 -17.28 5.04
CA VAL A 109 5.37 -17.65 4.17
C VAL A 109 6.56 -18.23 4.94
N GLN A 110 6.53 -18.28 6.29
CA GLN A 110 7.69 -18.66 7.12
C GLN A 110 8.27 -20.03 6.77
N ASP A 111 7.43 -21.01 6.48
CA ASP A 111 7.87 -22.38 6.19
C ASP A 111 8.43 -22.55 4.76
N GLU A 112 8.21 -21.56 3.90
CA GLU A 112 8.67 -21.56 2.51
C GLU A 112 9.90 -20.68 2.27
N THR A 113 10.24 -19.79 3.21
CA THR A 113 11.39 -18.88 3.09
C THR A 113 12.67 -19.50 3.65
N LEU A 114 13.83 -19.04 3.17
CA LEU A 114 15.12 -19.42 3.76
C LEU A 114 15.29 -18.78 5.14
N SER A 115 14.95 -17.50 5.24
CA SER A 115 14.83 -16.77 6.50
C SER A 115 13.94 -15.54 6.27
N LEU A 116 13.35 -15.04 7.35
CA LEU A 116 12.51 -13.85 7.29
C LEU A 116 12.68 -12.97 8.53
N CYS A 117 12.40 -11.70 8.35
CA CYS A 117 12.21 -10.75 9.45
C CYS A 117 11.16 -9.70 9.08
N GLY A 118 10.58 -9.07 10.10
CA GLY A 118 9.73 -7.90 9.97
C GLY A 118 10.47 -6.62 10.34
N VAL A 119 9.97 -5.50 9.84
CA VAL A 119 10.25 -4.15 10.36
C VAL A 119 8.92 -3.47 10.61
N GLU A 120 8.68 -3.01 11.83
CA GLU A 120 7.42 -2.39 12.25
C GLU A 120 7.70 -1.31 13.31
N LEU A 121 7.03 -0.15 13.22
CA LEU A 121 7.22 0.94 14.19
C LEU A 121 6.45 0.68 15.48
N GLN A 122 5.30 0.03 15.41
CA GLN A 122 4.44 -0.23 16.57
C GLN A 122 5.07 -1.30 17.47
N ARG A 123 5.55 -0.87 18.65
CA ARG A 123 6.30 -1.70 19.60
C ARG A 123 5.58 -2.96 20.04
N ASP A 124 4.26 -2.87 20.29
CA ASP A 124 3.45 -4.01 20.71
C ASP A 124 3.48 -5.16 19.69
N TYR A 125 3.48 -4.83 18.39
CA TYR A 125 3.61 -5.81 17.32
C TYR A 125 5.02 -6.39 17.25
N VAL A 126 6.05 -5.54 17.37
CA VAL A 126 7.45 -5.99 17.42
C VAL A 126 7.66 -6.99 18.56
N GLU A 127 7.18 -6.67 19.75
CA GLU A 127 7.29 -7.56 20.92
C GLU A 127 6.50 -8.85 20.74
N ALA A 128 5.28 -8.77 20.21
CA ALA A 128 4.44 -9.94 19.94
C ALA A 128 5.10 -10.88 18.93
N LEU A 129 5.59 -10.35 17.80
CA LEU A 129 6.26 -11.14 16.77
C LEU A 129 7.53 -11.81 17.30
N ASN A 130 8.37 -11.07 18.03
CA ASN A 130 9.59 -11.63 18.63
C ASN A 130 9.27 -12.72 19.66
N ARG A 131 8.22 -12.57 20.45
CA ARG A 131 7.76 -13.59 21.38
C ARG A 131 7.30 -14.86 20.68
N ASP A 132 6.70 -14.71 19.50
CA ASP A 132 6.22 -15.81 18.67
C ASP A 132 7.33 -16.42 17.79
N GLY A 133 8.59 -15.97 17.94
CA GLY A 133 9.75 -16.50 17.21
C GLY A 133 9.94 -15.90 15.81
N ILE A 134 9.17 -14.89 15.42
CA ILE A 134 9.37 -14.14 14.17
C ILE A 134 10.19 -12.90 14.49
N ARG A 135 11.45 -12.87 14.01
CA ARG A 135 12.34 -11.72 14.21
C ARG A 135 11.72 -10.46 13.64
N CYS A 136 11.57 -9.43 14.48
CA CYS A 136 11.05 -8.13 14.08
C CYS A 136 11.89 -7.01 14.70
N HIS A 137 12.19 -5.99 13.89
CA HIS A 137 12.96 -4.81 14.27
C HIS A 137 12.08 -3.56 14.16
N THR A 138 12.50 -2.47 14.81
CA THR A 138 11.81 -1.17 14.71
C THR A 138 12.33 -0.32 13.55
N SER A 139 13.46 -0.69 12.92
CA SER A 139 14.09 0.08 11.84
C SER A 139 14.86 -0.82 10.88
N LEU A 140 14.94 -0.40 9.60
CA LEU A 140 15.81 -1.00 8.57
C LEU A 140 17.30 -0.87 8.90
N GLU A 141 17.67 0.07 9.76
CA GLU A 141 19.07 0.28 10.18
C GLU A 141 19.64 -0.93 10.95
N ALA A 142 18.77 -1.72 11.60
CA ALA A 142 19.16 -2.95 12.27
C ALA A 142 19.59 -4.07 11.32
N LEU A 143 19.35 -3.92 10.01
CA LEU A 143 19.62 -4.92 9.00
C LEU A 143 20.94 -4.63 8.27
N GLU A 144 21.70 -5.68 7.98
CA GLU A 144 22.96 -5.60 7.25
C GLU A 144 22.76 -5.24 5.77
N ASN A 145 23.70 -4.48 5.23
CA ASN A 145 23.70 -4.10 3.82
C ASN A 145 23.84 -5.36 2.94
N GLY A 146 23.06 -5.41 1.85
CA GLY A 146 23.16 -6.46 0.86
C GLY A 146 22.91 -7.88 1.42
N SER A 147 22.11 -8.00 2.47
CA SER A 147 21.83 -9.29 3.13
C SER A 147 20.58 -10.00 2.63
N LEU A 148 19.64 -9.27 2.01
CA LEU A 148 18.31 -9.76 1.68
C LEU A 148 18.13 -10.03 0.18
N ASP A 149 17.45 -11.11 -0.15
CA ASP A 149 17.05 -11.42 -1.53
C ASP A 149 15.81 -10.63 -1.95
N THR A 150 14.87 -10.45 -1.01
CA THR A 150 13.60 -9.77 -1.29
C THR A 150 13.18 -8.87 -0.13
N ALA A 151 12.71 -7.66 -0.46
CA ALA A 151 12.00 -6.79 0.45
C ALA A 151 10.55 -6.66 -0.03
N VAL A 152 9.59 -6.87 0.85
CA VAL A 152 8.18 -6.60 0.57
C VAL A 152 7.70 -5.44 1.43
N SER A 153 6.71 -4.68 0.92
CA SER A 153 6.07 -3.59 1.66
C SER A 153 4.64 -3.42 1.15
N PHE A 154 3.66 -3.56 2.02
CA PHE A 154 2.25 -3.62 1.65
C PHE A 154 1.45 -2.53 2.36
N HIS A 155 1.03 -1.52 1.61
CA HIS A 155 0.29 -0.37 2.12
C HIS A 155 1.03 0.37 3.25
N VAL A 156 2.25 0.81 2.92
CA VAL A 156 3.13 1.56 3.83
C VAL A 156 3.62 2.86 3.18
N LEU A 157 4.01 2.82 1.89
CA LEU A 157 4.61 3.97 1.22
C LEU A 157 3.68 5.19 1.18
N GLU A 158 2.37 4.96 1.09
CA GLU A 158 1.36 6.01 1.10
C GLU A 158 1.29 6.80 2.41
N HIS A 159 1.86 6.27 3.48
CA HIS A 159 1.91 6.91 4.80
C HIS A 159 3.19 7.71 5.05
N LEU A 160 4.20 7.57 4.19
CA LEU A 160 5.52 8.15 4.41
C LEU A 160 5.58 9.59 3.89
N PRO A 161 5.91 10.59 4.73
CA PRO A 161 6.10 11.96 4.28
C PRO A 161 7.35 12.10 3.38
N GLU A 162 8.38 11.31 3.63
CA GLU A 162 9.64 11.28 2.90
C GLU A 162 9.93 9.84 2.40
N PRO A 163 9.30 9.38 1.32
CA PRO A 163 9.43 7.99 0.86
C PRO A 163 10.80 7.66 0.24
N LEU A 164 11.51 8.63 -0.34
CA LEU A 164 12.80 8.40 -1.01
C LEU A 164 13.90 7.90 -0.06
N PRO A 165 14.14 8.48 1.14
CA PRO A 165 15.08 7.94 2.12
C PRO A 165 14.77 6.49 2.52
N VAL A 166 13.50 6.16 2.75
CA VAL A 166 13.06 4.81 3.12
C VAL A 166 13.29 3.81 1.99
N LEU A 167 12.96 4.18 0.75
CA LEU A 167 13.25 3.36 -0.42
C LEU A 167 14.75 3.16 -0.63
N GLY A 168 15.57 4.19 -0.34
CA GLY A 168 17.03 4.09 -0.32
C GLY A 168 17.53 3.10 0.73
N ALA A 169 16.93 3.10 1.93
CA ALA A 169 17.25 2.14 3.00
C ALA A 169 16.82 0.71 2.63
N LEU A 170 15.66 0.52 2.00
CA LEU A 170 15.23 -0.78 1.46
C LEU A 170 16.22 -1.30 0.40
N ARG A 171 16.65 -0.42 -0.50
CA ARG A 171 17.66 -0.77 -1.51
C ARG A 171 19.00 -1.17 -0.89
N ARG A 172 19.44 -0.44 0.15
CA ARG A 172 20.68 -0.73 0.88
C ARG A 172 20.73 -2.15 1.45
N VAL A 173 19.63 -2.63 2.02
CA VAL A 173 19.57 -3.97 2.63
C VAL A 173 19.41 -5.08 1.61
N LEU A 174 18.91 -4.78 0.40
CA LEU A 174 18.81 -5.74 -0.69
C LEU A 174 20.18 -6.06 -1.29
N LYS A 175 20.42 -7.33 -1.60
CA LYS A 175 21.56 -7.77 -2.41
C LYS A 175 21.54 -7.08 -3.79
N PRO A 176 22.70 -6.94 -4.46
CA PRO A 176 22.71 -6.65 -5.89
C PRO A 176 21.81 -7.65 -6.65
N GLY A 177 20.92 -7.15 -7.51
CA GLY A 177 19.90 -7.95 -8.19
C GLY A 177 18.72 -8.40 -7.31
N GLY A 178 18.68 -8.03 -6.04
CA GLY A 178 17.56 -8.30 -5.13
C GLY A 178 16.24 -7.63 -5.57
N THR A 179 15.12 -8.12 -5.08
CA THR A 179 13.78 -7.69 -5.51
C THR A 179 13.06 -6.89 -4.43
N ALA A 180 12.42 -5.79 -4.81
CA ALA A 180 11.40 -5.12 -4.00
C ALA A 180 10.01 -5.44 -4.57
N VAL A 181 9.05 -5.80 -3.71
CA VAL A 181 7.61 -5.96 -4.03
C VAL A 181 6.82 -4.97 -3.18
N ILE A 182 6.20 -4.01 -3.81
CA ILE A 182 5.58 -2.87 -3.13
C ILE A 182 4.13 -2.72 -3.57
N GLU A 183 3.18 -2.82 -2.62
CA GLU A 183 1.76 -2.52 -2.84
C GLU A 183 1.40 -1.14 -2.30
N VAL A 184 0.64 -0.36 -3.09
CA VAL A 184 0.11 0.96 -2.71
C VAL A 184 -1.30 1.16 -3.24
N PRO A 185 -2.13 2.05 -2.64
CA PRO A 185 -3.42 2.43 -3.19
C PRO A 185 -3.28 3.09 -4.56
N HIS A 186 -4.23 2.82 -5.45
CA HIS A 186 -4.26 3.36 -6.81
C HIS A 186 -5.13 4.60 -6.91
N ALA A 187 -4.58 5.70 -7.43
CA ALA A 187 -5.32 6.94 -7.66
C ALA A 187 -6.42 6.80 -8.73
N ASN A 188 -6.24 5.86 -9.68
CA ASN A 188 -7.18 5.58 -10.75
C ASN A 188 -8.22 4.51 -10.38
N ASP A 189 -8.46 4.24 -9.08
CA ASP A 189 -9.53 3.34 -8.64
C ASP A 189 -10.84 3.61 -9.40
N PHE A 190 -11.50 2.54 -9.86
CA PHE A 190 -12.69 2.58 -10.69
C PHE A 190 -13.82 3.41 -10.07
N LEU A 191 -14.03 3.30 -8.75
CA LEU A 191 -15.04 4.08 -8.04
C LEU A 191 -14.67 5.57 -7.95
N LEU A 192 -13.37 5.90 -7.93
CA LEU A 192 -12.91 7.29 -7.90
C LEU A 192 -12.94 7.94 -9.27
N ARG A 193 -12.23 7.32 -10.24
CA ARG A 193 -11.97 7.95 -11.54
C ARG A 193 -13.14 7.83 -12.50
N ASP A 194 -13.67 6.61 -12.67
CA ASP A 194 -14.61 6.34 -13.75
C ASP A 194 -16.08 6.52 -13.31
N LEU A 195 -16.38 6.22 -12.05
CA LEU A 195 -17.73 6.32 -11.51
C LEU A 195 -17.99 7.56 -10.64
N SER A 196 -16.94 8.28 -10.27
CA SER A 196 -17.03 9.47 -9.41
C SER A 196 -17.93 9.24 -8.20
N CYS A 197 -17.75 8.08 -7.52
CA CYS A 197 -18.59 7.69 -6.38
C CYS A 197 -18.23 8.54 -5.15
N GLU A 198 -18.96 9.62 -4.89
CA GLU A 198 -18.68 10.56 -3.80
C GLU A 198 -18.68 9.89 -2.42
N ALA A 199 -19.53 8.89 -2.19
CA ALA A 199 -19.53 8.14 -0.94
C ALA A 199 -18.24 7.34 -0.74
N PHE A 200 -17.72 6.73 -1.82
CA PHE A 200 -16.43 6.03 -1.78
C PHE A 200 -15.27 7.00 -1.64
N LYS A 201 -15.30 8.11 -2.35
CA LYS A 201 -14.30 9.18 -2.23
C LYS A 201 -14.18 9.66 -0.78
N GLY A 202 -15.31 10.02 -0.14
CA GLY A 202 -15.34 10.43 1.26
C GLY A 202 -14.90 9.33 2.24
N PHE A 203 -14.96 8.06 1.87
CA PHE A 203 -14.48 6.94 2.67
C PHE A 203 -12.98 6.65 2.48
N THR A 204 -12.50 6.68 1.24
CA THR A 204 -11.13 6.26 0.90
C THR A 204 -10.08 7.32 1.16
N LEU A 205 -10.46 8.62 1.04
CA LEU A 205 -9.55 9.73 1.37
C LEU A 205 -9.38 9.81 2.88
N TRP A 206 -8.19 9.49 3.33
CA TRP A 206 -7.83 9.43 4.74
C TRP A 206 -6.58 10.28 5.00
N SER A 207 -6.58 11.06 6.10
CA SER A 207 -5.47 11.97 6.41
C SER A 207 -4.11 11.27 6.56
N GLN A 208 -4.11 9.97 6.82
CA GLN A 208 -2.89 9.16 6.90
C GLN A 208 -2.41 8.63 5.54
N HIS A 209 -3.22 8.70 4.48
CA HIS A 209 -2.81 8.37 3.12
C HIS A 209 -2.31 9.64 2.43
N LEU A 210 -1.03 9.93 2.59
CA LEU A 210 -0.43 11.16 2.04
C LEU A 210 -0.40 11.15 0.52
N VAL A 211 -0.41 9.97 -0.11
CA VAL A 211 -0.40 9.83 -1.57
C VAL A 211 -1.16 8.58 -2.02
N LEU A 212 -1.98 8.72 -3.08
CA LEU A 212 -2.46 7.62 -3.90
C LEU A 212 -1.73 7.71 -5.24
N HIS A 213 -1.01 6.65 -5.58
CA HIS A 213 -0.16 6.65 -6.75
C HIS A 213 -0.89 6.29 -8.04
N THR A 214 -0.45 6.84 -9.15
CA THR A 214 -0.65 6.26 -10.49
C THR A 214 0.54 5.37 -10.84
N ARG A 215 0.43 4.54 -11.90
CA ARG A 215 1.56 3.73 -12.37
C ARG A 215 2.79 4.59 -12.72
N ASP A 216 2.57 5.77 -13.33
CA ASP A 216 3.67 6.68 -13.69
C ASP A 216 4.32 7.28 -12.44
N SER A 217 3.55 7.78 -11.47
CA SER A 217 4.11 8.37 -10.26
C SER A 217 4.87 7.34 -9.41
N LEU A 218 4.36 6.10 -9.27
CA LEU A 218 5.05 5.03 -8.56
C LEU A 218 6.34 4.61 -9.26
N ARG A 219 6.31 4.50 -10.60
CA ARG A 219 7.51 4.20 -11.40
C ARG A 219 8.60 5.25 -11.22
N ARG A 220 8.23 6.53 -11.29
CA ARG A 220 9.16 7.66 -11.09
C ARG A 220 9.76 7.66 -9.69
N LEU A 221 8.95 7.41 -8.67
CA LEU A 221 9.39 7.35 -7.29
C LEU A 221 10.45 6.23 -7.10
N LEU A 222 10.17 5.03 -7.59
CA LEU A 222 11.09 3.90 -7.50
C LEU A 222 12.37 4.13 -8.32
N ALA A 223 12.26 4.70 -9.52
CA ALA A 223 13.42 5.05 -10.33
C ALA A 223 14.30 6.11 -9.67
N ALA A 224 13.69 7.14 -9.05
CA ALA A 224 14.41 8.18 -8.31
C ALA A 224 15.14 7.59 -7.07
N ALA A 225 14.57 6.57 -6.43
CA ALA A 225 15.23 5.81 -5.37
C ALA A 225 16.34 4.88 -5.88
N GLY A 226 16.54 4.76 -7.20
CA GLY A 226 17.59 3.99 -7.86
C GLY A 226 17.24 2.52 -8.11
N PHE A 227 15.96 2.15 -8.08
CA PHE A 227 15.51 0.84 -8.55
C PHE A 227 15.43 0.78 -10.08
N GLU A 228 15.65 -0.39 -10.63
CA GLU A 228 15.61 -0.68 -12.07
C GLU A 228 14.60 -1.80 -12.40
N ALA A 229 14.40 -2.08 -13.69
CA ALA A 229 13.51 -3.14 -14.19
C ALA A 229 12.12 -3.13 -13.52
N ILE A 230 11.52 -1.93 -13.40
CA ILE A 230 10.28 -1.69 -12.65
C ILE A 230 9.09 -2.15 -13.50
N ALA A 231 8.45 -3.24 -13.07
CA ALA A 231 7.14 -3.68 -13.55
C ALA A 231 6.05 -3.22 -12.57
N ILE A 232 4.94 -2.69 -13.08
CA ILE A 232 3.81 -2.27 -12.23
C ILE A 232 2.53 -2.90 -12.77
N GLU A 233 1.85 -3.65 -11.91
CA GLU A 233 0.59 -4.31 -12.19
C GLU A 233 -0.53 -3.75 -11.31
N GLY A 234 -1.75 -3.81 -11.80
CA GLY A 234 -2.93 -3.52 -11.00
C GLY A 234 -3.44 -4.79 -10.35
N VAL A 235 -3.87 -4.69 -9.11
CA VAL A 235 -4.52 -5.75 -8.34
C VAL A 235 -5.85 -5.25 -7.82
N GLN A 236 -6.91 -6.05 -7.99
CA GLN A 236 -8.22 -5.74 -7.46
C GLN A 236 -8.47 -6.51 -6.17
N ARG A 237 -8.33 -5.84 -5.02
CA ARG A 237 -8.51 -6.46 -3.70
C ARG A 237 -9.98 -6.70 -3.35
N TYR A 238 -10.85 -5.77 -3.74
CA TYR A 238 -12.26 -5.83 -3.42
C TYR A 238 -13.08 -6.31 -4.63
N PRO A 239 -13.94 -7.34 -4.44
CA PRO A 239 -14.68 -7.94 -5.55
C PRO A 239 -15.80 -7.05 -6.08
N LEU A 240 -16.41 -7.47 -7.18
CA LEU A 240 -17.53 -6.78 -7.83
C LEU A 240 -18.69 -6.50 -6.85
N SER A 241 -19.00 -7.42 -5.94
CA SER A 241 -20.05 -7.25 -4.93
C SER A 241 -19.81 -6.00 -4.06
N ASN A 242 -18.56 -5.67 -3.77
CA ASN A 242 -18.21 -4.46 -3.01
C ASN A 242 -18.47 -3.19 -3.81
N HIS A 243 -18.11 -3.15 -5.10
CA HIS A 243 -18.41 -2.03 -5.99
C HIS A 243 -19.93 -1.82 -6.14
N LEU A 244 -20.68 -2.89 -6.35
CA LEU A 244 -22.15 -2.82 -6.43
C LEU A 244 -22.77 -2.28 -5.14
N THR A 245 -22.21 -2.63 -3.98
CA THR A 245 -22.69 -2.15 -2.68
C THR A 245 -22.38 -0.65 -2.49
N TRP A 246 -21.21 -0.19 -2.91
CA TRP A 246 -20.91 1.24 -2.93
C TRP A 246 -21.89 2.01 -3.80
N LEU A 247 -22.18 1.54 -5.00
CA LEU A 247 -23.09 2.20 -5.95
C LEU A 247 -24.55 2.18 -5.49
N SER A 248 -25.00 1.08 -4.86
CA SER A 248 -26.40 0.92 -4.46
C SER A 248 -26.71 1.46 -3.06
N SER A 249 -25.74 1.49 -2.16
CA SER A 249 -25.98 1.71 -0.73
C SER A 249 -25.01 2.69 -0.09
N ALA A 250 -24.07 3.27 -0.86
CA ALA A 250 -23.09 4.25 -0.40
C ALA A 250 -22.25 3.77 0.82
N ARG A 251 -21.95 2.48 0.91
CA ARG A 251 -21.21 1.88 2.03
C ARG A 251 -20.38 0.67 1.60
N PRO A 252 -19.30 0.31 2.35
CA PRO A 252 -18.51 -0.89 2.12
C PRO A 252 -19.25 -2.18 2.53
N GLY A 253 -18.63 -3.34 2.25
CA GLY A 253 -19.02 -4.62 2.82
C GLY A 253 -19.84 -5.52 1.89
N GLY A 254 -19.82 -5.27 0.58
CA GLY A 254 -20.52 -6.10 -0.41
C GLY A 254 -20.13 -7.57 -0.33
N HIS A 255 -18.87 -7.87 -0.10
CA HIS A 255 -18.34 -9.22 0.11
C HIS A 255 -18.88 -9.95 1.37
N LYS A 256 -19.67 -9.26 2.19
CA LYS A 256 -20.37 -9.77 3.38
C LYS A 256 -21.88 -9.72 3.23
N SER A 257 -22.39 -9.30 2.08
CA SER A 257 -23.80 -9.19 1.78
C SER A 257 -24.26 -10.38 0.92
N ALA A 258 -25.56 -10.42 0.61
CA ALA A 258 -26.11 -11.40 -0.34
C ALA A 258 -25.44 -11.30 -1.73
N LEU A 259 -24.89 -10.13 -2.10
CA LEU A 259 -24.15 -9.93 -3.35
C LEU A 259 -22.84 -10.72 -3.41
N ALA A 260 -22.29 -11.16 -2.26
CA ALA A 260 -21.11 -12.01 -2.23
C ALA A 260 -21.28 -13.34 -3.01
N ALA A 261 -22.51 -13.78 -3.23
CA ALA A 261 -22.79 -14.94 -4.09
C ALA A 261 -22.35 -14.74 -5.55
N LEU A 262 -22.12 -13.50 -5.98
CA LEU A 262 -21.57 -13.18 -7.30
C LEU A 262 -20.04 -13.38 -7.37
N ASP A 263 -19.34 -13.37 -6.25
CA ASP A 263 -17.87 -13.35 -6.17
C ASP A 263 -17.27 -14.75 -6.39
N THR A 264 -17.65 -15.41 -7.50
CA THR A 264 -16.99 -16.66 -7.91
C THR A 264 -15.56 -16.36 -8.34
N ALA A 265 -14.66 -17.35 -8.24
CA ALA A 265 -13.26 -17.19 -8.63
C ALA A 265 -13.13 -16.71 -10.10
N ASP A 266 -13.92 -17.30 -11.01
CA ASP A 266 -13.87 -16.94 -12.43
C ASP A 266 -14.30 -15.49 -12.68
N LEU A 267 -15.39 -15.04 -12.03
CA LEU A 267 -15.86 -13.66 -12.17
C LEU A 267 -14.87 -12.67 -11.53
N THR A 268 -14.33 -12.99 -10.37
CA THR A 268 -13.33 -12.14 -9.69
C THR A 268 -12.09 -11.96 -10.56
N ASN A 269 -11.55 -13.05 -11.13
CA ASN A 269 -10.39 -13.00 -12.02
C ASN A 269 -10.69 -12.22 -13.31
N ALA A 270 -11.85 -12.44 -13.92
CA ALA A 270 -12.26 -11.72 -15.13
C ALA A 270 -12.47 -10.22 -14.85
N TYR A 271 -13.03 -9.88 -13.70
CA TYR A 271 -13.26 -8.51 -13.28
C TYR A 271 -11.95 -7.78 -13.02
N GLU A 272 -11.03 -8.38 -12.25
CA GLU A 272 -9.68 -7.84 -12.03
C GLU A 272 -8.95 -7.60 -13.36
N ALA A 273 -8.95 -8.60 -14.26
CA ALA A 273 -8.32 -8.47 -15.57
C ALA A 273 -8.95 -7.35 -16.42
N ALA A 274 -10.27 -7.13 -16.32
CA ALA A 274 -10.95 -6.03 -17.01
C ALA A 274 -10.54 -4.67 -16.45
N LEU A 275 -10.52 -4.52 -15.12
CA LEU A 275 -10.10 -3.28 -14.46
C LEU A 275 -8.61 -2.98 -14.70
N ASN A 276 -7.76 -4.00 -14.66
CA ASN A 276 -6.33 -3.85 -14.93
C ASN A 276 -6.07 -3.34 -16.36
N ARG A 277 -6.84 -3.82 -17.34
CA ARG A 277 -6.75 -3.39 -18.75
C ARG A 277 -7.07 -1.92 -18.97
N ILE A 278 -7.99 -1.37 -18.19
CA ILE A 278 -8.37 0.06 -18.25
C ILE A 278 -7.66 0.91 -17.19
N ASP A 279 -6.66 0.35 -16.49
CA ASP A 279 -5.92 1.01 -15.41
C ASP A 279 -6.81 1.55 -14.28
N ALA A 280 -7.73 0.70 -13.77
CA ALA A 280 -8.78 1.09 -12.82
C ALA A 280 -8.92 0.14 -11.61
N THR A 281 -7.89 -0.63 -11.29
CA THR A 281 -7.84 -1.45 -10.07
C THR A 281 -7.69 -0.58 -8.82
N ASP A 282 -8.03 -1.10 -7.66
CA ASP A 282 -7.92 -0.38 -6.38
C ASP A 282 -6.48 -0.30 -5.82
N THR A 283 -5.59 -1.16 -6.29
CA THR A 283 -4.22 -1.30 -5.79
C THR A 283 -3.23 -1.43 -6.95
N LEU A 284 -2.05 -0.85 -6.77
CA LEU A 284 -0.88 -1.05 -7.63
C LEU A 284 0.15 -1.91 -6.90
N VAL A 285 0.79 -2.81 -7.65
CA VAL A 285 1.95 -3.57 -7.19
C VAL A 285 3.13 -3.28 -8.09
N ALA A 286 4.21 -2.82 -7.50
CA ALA A 286 5.47 -2.66 -8.18
C ALA A 286 6.42 -3.82 -7.82
N ILE A 287 7.03 -4.43 -8.84
CA ILE A 287 8.14 -5.36 -8.73
C ILE A 287 9.36 -4.68 -9.34
N ALA A 288 10.36 -4.38 -8.51
CA ALA A 288 11.53 -3.62 -8.91
C ALA A 288 12.82 -4.33 -8.49
N ARG A 289 13.92 -4.05 -9.17
CA ARG A 289 15.23 -4.66 -8.90
C ARG A 289 16.19 -3.65 -8.30
N ASN A 290 16.93 -4.07 -7.28
CA ASN A 290 18.14 -3.38 -6.88
C ASN A 290 19.19 -3.61 -7.99
N PRO A 291 19.86 -2.57 -8.53
CA PRO A 291 20.93 -2.74 -9.52
C PRO A 291 22.00 -3.76 -9.09
N ALA A 292 22.66 -4.39 -10.08
CA ALA A 292 23.73 -5.36 -9.85
C ALA A 292 25.04 -4.68 -9.40
#